data_dba3a5a3cc856e10c8138918a08815a6
#
_entry.id   dba3a5a3cc856e10c8138918a08815a6
#
_cell.length_a   1.000
_cell.length_b   1.000
_cell.length_c   1.000
_cell.angle_alpha   90.00
_cell.angle_beta   90.00
_cell.angle_gamma   90.00
#
_symmetry.space_group_name_H-M   'P 1'
#
loop_
_entity.id
_entity.type
_entity.pdbx_description
1 polymer ?
#
loop_
_entity_poly.entity_id
_entity_poly.type
_entity_poly.pdbx_seq_one_letter_code
_entity_poly.pdbx_strand_id
1 'polypeptide(L)'
;MRNNTDAQAERPDPHATIQQKGLQKMEGTVAGAVITASDRCFRGETEDRSGPLAAQLLADWGVIVDEVRVVPDGIDSVRSAILDAMAAGARVIVTTGGTGVTDRDLTPEATAPLLDARLDAIAMQIAQVGLANTPLASLSRGLVGVSRQGDTPAFIVNAPGSRGGVKDTISVIGPLVPHVLEQLDLVTD
;
A
#
# COMPACT_ATOMS: atom_id res chain seq x y z
N MET A 1 56.07 19.08 -23.28
CA MET A 1 54.83 19.35 -22.51
C MET A 1 53.72 18.55 -23.13
N ARG A 2 53.30 17.45 -22.51
CA ARG A 2 52.19 16.62 -22.96
C ARG A 2 51.07 16.85 -21.98
N ASN A 3 49.99 17.48 -22.42
CA ASN A 3 48.77 17.64 -21.63
C ASN A 3 48.01 16.31 -21.69
N ASN A 4 47.91 15.68 -20.54
CA ASN A 4 47.06 14.49 -20.29
C ASN A 4 45.73 15.00 -19.75
N THR A 5 44.72 15.05 -20.59
CA THR A 5 43.32 15.33 -20.18
C THR A 5 42.66 13.98 -19.97
N ASP A 6 42.75 13.44 -18.73
CA ASP A 6 41.96 12.28 -18.31
C ASP A 6 40.48 12.68 -18.27
N ALA A 7 39.74 12.26 -19.29
CA ALA A 7 38.30 12.26 -19.29
C ALA A 7 37.84 11.18 -18.30
N GLN A 8 37.46 11.60 -17.10
CA GLN A 8 36.73 10.73 -16.16
C GLN A 8 35.36 10.44 -16.78
N ALA A 9 35.19 9.24 -17.32
CA ALA A 9 33.89 8.72 -17.67
C ALA A 9 33.06 8.58 -16.38
N GLU A 10 32.04 9.41 -16.23
CA GLU A 10 31.03 9.27 -15.17
C GLU A 10 30.43 7.85 -15.23
N ARG A 11 30.59 7.11 -14.13
CA ARG A 11 29.93 5.82 -13.99
C ARG A 11 28.42 6.08 -13.93
N PRO A 12 27.59 5.38 -14.73
CA PRO A 12 26.15 5.55 -14.65
C PRO A 12 25.67 5.21 -13.25
N ASP A 13 24.83 6.07 -12.69
CA ASP A 13 24.17 5.88 -11.39
C ASP A 13 23.35 4.58 -11.43
N PRO A 14 23.68 3.55 -10.63
CA PRO A 14 22.95 2.30 -10.63
C PRO A 14 21.49 2.46 -10.18
N HIS A 15 21.13 3.55 -9.49
CA HIS A 15 19.77 3.84 -9.08
C HIS A 15 18.91 4.46 -10.21
N ALA A 16 19.51 5.15 -11.17
CA ALA A 16 18.80 5.73 -12.30
C ALA A 16 18.21 4.67 -13.24
N THR A 17 18.86 3.51 -13.34
CA THR A 17 18.42 2.41 -14.25
C THR A 17 17.24 1.62 -13.67
N ILE A 18 17.10 1.57 -12.33
CA ILE A 18 15.99 0.85 -11.65
C ILE A 18 14.70 1.66 -11.77
N GLN A 19 14.76 3.00 -11.74
CA GLN A 19 13.59 3.86 -11.84
C GLN A 19 12.90 3.84 -13.21
N GLN A 20 13.58 3.50 -14.28
CA GLN A 20 12.99 3.54 -15.63
C GLN A 20 12.38 2.22 -16.11
N LYS A 21 12.72 1.08 -15.52
CA LYS A 21 12.22 -0.25 -15.93
C LYS A 21 10.94 -0.73 -15.23
N GLY A 22 10.47 -0.04 -14.18
CA GLY A 22 9.36 -0.48 -13.33
C GLY A 22 8.05 0.31 -13.47
N LEU A 23 7.94 1.28 -14.37
CA LEU A 23 6.80 2.21 -14.45
C LEU A 23 5.86 1.90 -15.62
N GLN A 24 5.59 0.65 -15.93
CA GLN A 24 4.49 0.33 -16.82
C GLN A 24 3.17 0.46 -16.06
N LYS A 25 2.35 1.48 -16.43
CA LYS A 25 0.94 1.51 -16.02
C LYS A 25 0.27 0.25 -16.55
N MET A 26 -0.66 -0.29 -15.77
CA MET A 26 -1.45 -1.44 -16.22
C MET A 26 -2.18 -1.12 -17.54
N GLU A 27 -2.18 -2.06 -18.48
CA GLU A 27 -3.14 -2.06 -19.59
C GLU A 27 -4.49 -2.53 -19.03
N GLY A 28 -5.38 -1.57 -18.73
CA GLY A 28 -6.68 -1.84 -18.15
C GLY A 28 -6.82 -1.37 -16.70
N THR A 29 -7.95 -1.70 -16.10
CA THR A 29 -8.26 -1.36 -14.71
C THR A 29 -8.53 -2.61 -13.89
N VAL A 30 -8.28 -2.53 -12.59
CA VAL A 30 -8.53 -3.61 -11.63
C VAL A 30 -9.37 -3.08 -10.46
N ALA A 31 -10.25 -3.93 -9.94
CA ALA A 31 -11.04 -3.61 -8.76
C ALA A 31 -10.14 -3.48 -7.52
N GLY A 32 -10.32 -2.40 -6.79
CA GLY A 32 -9.66 -2.15 -5.51
C GLY A 32 -10.65 -1.80 -4.42
N ALA A 33 -10.17 -1.82 -3.18
CA ALA A 33 -10.92 -1.37 -2.02
C ALA A 33 -10.04 -0.50 -1.12
N VAL A 34 -10.66 0.52 -0.53
CA VAL A 34 -10.05 1.33 0.52
C VAL A 34 -10.91 1.25 1.77
N ILE A 35 -10.28 0.92 2.89
CA ILE A 35 -10.92 0.75 4.19
C ILE A 35 -10.28 1.72 5.18
N THR A 36 -11.06 2.64 5.74
CA THR A 36 -10.57 3.57 6.77
C THR A 36 -10.96 3.04 8.15
N ALA A 37 -9.97 2.63 8.92
CA ALA A 37 -10.14 2.24 10.33
C ALA A 37 -10.03 3.49 11.20
N SER A 38 -11.15 3.96 11.73
CA SER A 38 -11.22 5.14 12.59
C SER A 38 -12.56 5.25 13.31
N ASP A 39 -12.55 5.13 14.63
CA ASP A 39 -13.72 5.37 15.46
C ASP A 39 -14.32 6.78 15.30
N ARG A 40 -13.46 7.78 15.17
CA ARG A 40 -13.90 9.18 15.05
C ARG A 40 -14.59 9.44 13.71
N CYS A 41 -14.05 8.89 12.63
CA CYS A 41 -14.70 8.99 11.31
C CYS A 41 -16.00 8.18 11.30
N PHE A 42 -15.98 6.96 11.86
CA PHE A 42 -17.15 6.08 11.92
C PHE A 42 -18.33 6.70 12.69
N ARG A 43 -18.04 7.43 13.79
CA ARG A 43 -19.07 8.16 14.55
C ARG A 43 -19.44 9.53 13.95
N GLY A 44 -18.84 9.92 12.84
CA GLY A 44 -19.09 11.23 12.21
C GLY A 44 -18.49 12.41 12.97
N GLU A 45 -17.59 12.18 13.92
CA GLU A 45 -16.92 13.24 14.69
C GLU A 45 -15.83 13.97 13.87
N THR A 46 -15.35 13.31 12.82
CA THR A 46 -14.31 13.84 11.93
C THR A 46 -14.55 13.31 10.52
N GLU A 47 -14.23 14.14 9.53
CA GLU A 47 -14.27 13.74 8.13
C GLU A 47 -13.09 12.83 7.79
N ASP A 48 -13.36 11.72 7.07
CA ASP A 48 -12.30 10.90 6.50
C ASP A 48 -11.64 11.63 5.32
N ARG A 49 -10.35 11.94 5.47
CA ARG A 49 -9.52 12.58 4.44
C ARG A 49 -8.45 11.65 3.87
N SER A 50 -8.23 10.53 4.51
CA SER A 50 -7.21 9.54 4.12
C SER A 50 -7.75 8.56 3.08
N GLY A 51 -8.92 8.03 3.31
CA GLY A 51 -9.56 7.06 2.41
C GLY A 51 -9.82 7.62 1.00
N PRO A 52 -10.53 8.75 0.85
CA PRO A 52 -10.73 9.35 -0.47
C PRO A 52 -9.44 9.71 -1.19
N LEU A 53 -8.41 10.16 -0.44
CA LEU A 53 -7.09 10.42 -1.02
C LEU A 53 -6.42 9.12 -1.52
N ALA A 54 -6.53 8.03 -0.75
CA ALA A 54 -5.99 6.73 -1.18
C ALA A 54 -6.67 6.26 -2.47
N ALA A 55 -7.99 6.33 -2.54
CA ALA A 55 -8.76 5.95 -3.73
C ALA A 55 -8.35 6.77 -4.97
N GLN A 56 -8.22 8.10 -4.80
CA GLN A 56 -7.76 8.99 -5.86
C GLN A 56 -6.36 8.62 -6.38
N LEU A 57 -5.40 8.42 -5.47
CA LEU A 57 -4.03 8.09 -5.86
C LEU A 57 -3.89 6.69 -6.47
N LEU A 58 -4.71 5.73 -6.04
CA LEU A 58 -4.77 4.39 -6.62
C LEU A 58 -5.29 4.41 -8.07
N ALA A 59 -6.23 5.31 -8.39
CA ALA A 59 -6.75 5.45 -9.74
C ALA A 59 -5.67 5.84 -10.76
N ASP A 60 -4.64 6.59 -10.35
CA ASP A 60 -3.49 6.93 -11.21
C ASP A 60 -2.71 5.67 -11.66
N TRP A 61 -2.87 4.56 -10.94
CA TRP A 61 -2.24 3.26 -11.20
C TRP A 61 -3.21 2.22 -11.79
N GLY A 62 -4.41 2.64 -12.20
CA GLY A 62 -5.41 1.75 -12.80
C GLY A 62 -6.21 0.93 -11.78
N VAL A 63 -6.12 1.24 -10.48
CA VAL A 63 -6.91 0.59 -9.44
C VAL A 63 -8.16 1.43 -9.18
N ILE A 64 -9.33 0.86 -9.47
CA ILE A 64 -10.62 1.55 -9.31
C ILE A 64 -11.25 1.15 -7.98
N VAL A 65 -11.57 2.16 -7.19
CA VAL A 65 -12.24 2.03 -5.89
C VAL A 65 -13.59 2.72 -6.00
N ASP A 66 -14.66 1.93 -6.01
CA ASP A 66 -16.01 2.47 -6.16
C ASP A 66 -16.47 3.23 -4.91
N GLU A 67 -16.15 2.71 -3.73
CA GLU A 67 -16.53 3.29 -2.45
C GLU A 67 -15.43 3.09 -1.40
N VAL A 68 -15.19 4.13 -0.59
CA VAL A 68 -14.34 4.05 0.60
C VAL A 68 -15.19 3.61 1.79
N ARG A 69 -14.83 2.49 2.39
CA ARG A 69 -15.53 1.96 3.56
C ARG A 69 -14.88 2.46 4.85
N VAL A 70 -15.64 3.17 5.68
CA VAL A 70 -15.20 3.56 7.02
C VAL A 70 -15.70 2.55 8.05
N VAL A 71 -14.80 2.03 8.88
CA VAL A 71 -15.11 1.07 9.95
C VAL A 71 -14.55 1.56 11.29
N PRO A 72 -15.12 1.13 12.42
CA PRO A 72 -14.51 1.41 13.72
C PRO A 72 -13.16 0.70 13.86
N ASP A 73 -12.29 1.25 14.71
CA ASP A 73 -11.05 0.58 15.08
C ASP A 73 -11.34 -0.78 15.76
N GLY A 74 -10.54 -1.80 15.43
CA GLY A 74 -10.66 -3.13 16.02
C GLY A 74 -10.34 -4.26 15.05
N ILE A 75 -10.04 -5.44 15.59
CA ILE A 75 -9.64 -6.61 14.77
C ILE A 75 -10.79 -7.09 13.91
N ASP A 76 -11.96 -7.29 14.50
CA ASP A 76 -13.09 -7.92 13.78
C ASP A 76 -13.68 -6.99 12.70
N SER A 77 -13.80 -5.71 13.00
CA SER A 77 -14.31 -4.70 12.06
C SER A 77 -13.42 -4.57 10.82
N VAL A 78 -12.11 -4.44 11.03
CA VAL A 78 -11.14 -4.31 9.93
C VAL A 78 -11.02 -5.62 9.15
N ARG A 79 -10.92 -6.77 9.85
CA ARG A 79 -10.82 -8.08 9.20
C ARG A 79 -12.04 -8.40 8.36
N SER A 80 -13.25 -8.18 8.88
CA SER A 80 -14.49 -8.40 8.14
C SER A 80 -14.54 -7.52 6.89
N ALA A 81 -14.16 -6.24 6.99
CA ALA A 81 -14.14 -5.34 5.83
C ALA A 81 -13.15 -5.78 4.75
N ILE A 82 -11.97 -6.31 5.13
CA ILE A 82 -11.00 -6.86 4.18
C ILE A 82 -11.58 -8.10 3.49
N LEU A 83 -12.16 -9.04 4.24
CA LEU A 83 -12.76 -10.25 3.70
C LEU A 83 -13.94 -9.94 2.77
N ASP A 84 -14.79 -8.99 3.13
CA ASP A 84 -15.90 -8.52 2.29
C ASP A 84 -15.38 -7.94 0.97
N ALA A 85 -14.29 -7.15 1.03
CA ALA A 85 -13.66 -6.59 -0.17
C ALA A 85 -13.08 -7.69 -1.08
N MET A 86 -12.42 -8.69 -0.49
CA MET A 86 -11.92 -9.86 -1.23
C MET A 86 -13.07 -10.64 -1.89
N ALA A 87 -14.15 -10.90 -1.15
CA ALA A 87 -15.33 -11.58 -1.66
C ALA A 87 -16.02 -10.79 -2.78
N ALA A 88 -15.93 -9.45 -2.77
CA ALA A 88 -16.41 -8.58 -3.85
C ALA A 88 -15.42 -8.51 -5.06
N GLY A 89 -14.32 -9.23 -5.02
CA GLY A 89 -13.35 -9.32 -6.12
C GLY A 89 -12.28 -8.22 -6.14
N ALA A 90 -12.08 -7.50 -5.03
CA ALA A 90 -11.01 -6.51 -4.94
C ALA A 90 -9.63 -7.19 -4.97
N ARG A 91 -8.79 -6.78 -5.92
CA ARG A 91 -7.42 -7.29 -6.13
C ARG A 91 -6.35 -6.48 -5.39
N VAL A 92 -6.64 -5.21 -5.11
CA VAL A 92 -5.77 -4.32 -4.35
C VAL A 92 -6.58 -3.74 -3.21
N ILE A 93 -6.18 -4.02 -1.98
CA ILE A 93 -6.89 -3.59 -0.77
C ILE A 93 -5.94 -2.74 0.06
N VAL A 94 -6.30 -1.48 0.27
CA VAL A 94 -5.54 -0.56 1.12
C VAL A 94 -6.37 -0.20 2.34
N THR A 95 -5.86 -0.49 3.53
CA THR A 95 -6.44 0.05 4.76
C THR A 95 -5.73 1.34 5.14
N THR A 96 -6.42 2.29 5.74
CA THR A 96 -5.82 3.49 6.34
C THR A 96 -6.19 3.61 7.81
N GLY A 97 -5.23 3.94 8.66
CA GLY A 97 -5.44 4.09 10.10
C GLY A 97 -5.22 2.80 10.89
N GLY A 98 -5.22 2.92 12.22
CA GLY A 98 -5.03 1.81 13.15
C GLY A 98 -3.69 1.10 13.05
N THR A 99 -2.62 1.77 12.57
CA THR A 99 -1.28 1.17 12.40
C THR A 99 -0.25 1.61 13.43
N GLY A 100 -0.62 2.43 14.40
CA GLY A 100 0.27 2.96 15.43
C GLY A 100 0.51 1.98 16.59
N VAL A 101 0.77 2.53 17.78
CA VAL A 101 1.19 1.77 18.96
C VAL A 101 0.20 1.86 20.14
N THR A 102 -0.97 2.46 19.94
CA THR A 102 -2.00 2.48 20.98
C THR A 102 -2.78 1.16 21.00
N ASP A 103 -3.48 0.89 22.10
CA ASP A 103 -4.32 -0.32 22.27
C ASP A 103 -5.45 -0.43 21.23
N ARG A 104 -5.74 0.65 20.50
CA ARG A 104 -6.77 0.70 19.46
C ARG A 104 -6.22 0.50 18.06
N ASP A 105 -4.90 0.61 17.89
CA ASP A 105 -4.20 0.42 16.60
C ASP A 105 -4.05 -1.08 16.32
N LEU A 106 -5.12 -1.72 15.85
CA LEU A 106 -5.21 -3.18 15.68
C LEU A 106 -5.34 -3.60 14.20
N THR A 107 -5.11 -2.68 13.27
CA THR A 107 -5.14 -2.98 11.82
C THR A 107 -4.13 -4.04 11.41
N PRO A 108 -2.86 -4.04 11.90
CA PRO A 108 -1.91 -5.10 11.58
C PRO A 108 -2.36 -6.47 12.10
N GLU A 109 -2.92 -6.53 13.31
CA GLU A 109 -3.43 -7.75 13.94
C GLU A 109 -4.68 -8.29 13.21
N ALA A 110 -5.50 -7.42 12.66
CA ALA A 110 -6.63 -7.79 11.82
C ALA A 110 -6.18 -8.38 10.48
N THR A 111 -5.09 -7.83 9.91
CA THR A 111 -4.59 -8.15 8.57
C THR A 111 -3.68 -9.37 8.55
N ALA A 112 -2.81 -9.53 9.57
CA ALA A 112 -1.79 -10.57 9.60
C ALA A 112 -2.31 -11.99 9.30
N PRO A 113 -3.45 -12.45 9.87
CA PRO A 113 -3.97 -13.80 9.61
C PRO A 113 -4.51 -14.01 8.19
N LEU A 114 -4.70 -12.93 7.42
CA LEU A 114 -5.18 -12.99 6.05
C LEU A 114 -4.05 -13.08 5.03
N LEU A 115 -2.80 -12.86 5.45
CA LEU A 115 -1.65 -12.85 4.54
C LEU A 115 -1.03 -14.25 4.44
N ASP A 116 -1.02 -14.81 3.23
CA ASP A 116 -0.29 -16.04 2.91
C ASP A 116 1.22 -15.79 2.74
N ALA A 117 1.58 -14.59 2.27
CA ALA A 117 2.96 -14.14 2.20
C ALA A 117 3.07 -12.65 2.55
N ARG A 118 4.07 -12.32 3.38
CA ARG A 118 4.40 -10.94 3.72
C ARG A 118 5.46 -10.40 2.77
N LEU A 119 5.32 -9.13 2.40
CA LEU A 119 6.25 -8.41 1.54
C LEU A 119 6.97 -7.33 2.37
N ASP A 120 7.76 -7.79 3.35
CA ASP A 120 8.41 -6.92 4.35
C ASP A 120 9.34 -5.88 3.73
N ALA A 121 9.97 -6.18 2.58
CA ALA A 121 10.80 -5.22 1.87
C ALA A 121 10.00 -4.01 1.37
N ILE A 122 8.75 -4.20 0.95
CA ILE A 122 7.86 -3.09 0.55
C ILE A 122 7.46 -2.28 1.80
N ALA A 123 7.12 -2.94 2.91
CA ALA A 123 6.82 -2.25 4.17
C ALA A 123 8.01 -1.39 4.66
N MET A 124 9.24 -1.92 4.56
CA MET A 124 10.46 -1.16 4.85
C MET A 124 10.64 0.04 3.93
N GLN A 125 10.38 -0.10 2.64
CA GLN A 125 10.49 1.01 1.67
C GLN A 125 9.47 2.11 1.98
N ILE A 126 8.23 1.76 2.33
CA ILE A 126 7.21 2.72 2.78
C ILE A 126 7.70 3.48 4.03
N ALA A 127 8.25 2.75 5.01
CA ALA A 127 8.79 3.36 6.21
C ALA A 127 9.96 4.32 5.90
N GLN A 128 10.86 3.97 4.98
CA GLN A 128 11.98 4.83 4.55
C GLN A 128 11.48 6.12 3.90
N VAL A 129 10.49 6.05 3.01
CA VAL A 129 9.88 7.24 2.40
C VAL A 129 9.22 8.12 3.47
N GLY A 130 8.48 7.52 4.40
CA GLY A 130 7.85 8.24 5.50
C GLY A 130 8.87 8.92 6.43
N LEU A 131 9.98 8.25 6.74
CA LEU A 131 11.06 8.78 7.59
C LEU A 131 11.76 10.00 6.98
N ALA A 132 11.81 10.11 5.66
CA ALA A 132 12.29 11.31 4.99
C ALA A 132 11.41 12.55 5.27
N ASN A 133 10.14 12.34 5.60
CA ASN A 133 9.16 13.39 5.88
C ASN A 133 8.97 13.65 7.38
N THR A 134 8.99 12.59 8.20
CA THR A 134 8.77 12.70 9.64
C THR A 134 9.33 11.50 10.41
N PRO A 135 10.01 11.70 11.55
CA PRO A 135 10.48 10.58 12.40
C PRO A 135 9.31 9.75 12.97
N LEU A 136 8.09 10.30 13.04
CA LEU A 136 6.92 9.56 13.52
C LEU A 136 6.53 8.39 12.61
N ALA A 137 7.00 8.36 11.37
CA ALA A 137 6.77 7.23 10.47
C ALA A 137 7.33 5.91 11.03
N SER A 138 8.36 5.96 11.90
CA SER A 138 8.92 4.78 12.57
C SER A 138 7.93 4.09 13.54
N LEU A 139 6.85 4.74 13.92
CA LEU A 139 5.83 4.16 14.80
C LEU A 139 4.77 3.34 14.04
N SER A 140 4.79 3.37 12.72
CA SER A 140 3.87 2.56 11.92
C SER A 140 4.27 1.09 11.93
N ARG A 141 3.29 0.22 12.21
CA ARG A 141 3.40 -1.24 12.19
C ARG A 141 2.68 -1.85 10.99
N GLY A 142 2.34 -1.01 9.99
CA GLY A 142 1.58 -1.43 8.82
C GLY A 142 2.22 -2.60 8.09
N LEU A 143 1.40 -3.55 7.67
CA LEU A 143 1.79 -4.75 6.93
C LEU A 143 1.57 -4.56 5.43
N VAL A 144 2.39 -5.27 4.66
CA VAL A 144 2.20 -5.42 3.22
C VAL A 144 2.31 -6.91 2.89
N GLY A 145 1.40 -7.43 2.10
CA GLY A 145 1.44 -8.83 1.73
C GLY A 145 0.40 -9.21 0.69
N VAL A 146 0.34 -10.48 0.41
CA VAL A 146 -0.63 -11.07 -0.52
C VAL A 146 -1.47 -12.11 0.20
N SER A 147 -2.75 -12.17 -0.19
CA SER A 147 -3.69 -13.18 0.26
C SER A 147 -4.16 -13.99 -0.93
N ARG A 148 -4.23 -15.32 -0.74
CA ARG A 148 -4.85 -16.27 -1.66
C ARG A 148 -6.08 -16.93 -1.04
N GLN A 149 -6.58 -16.33 0.04
CA GLN A 149 -7.81 -16.81 0.70
C GLN A 149 -9.01 -16.38 -0.16
N GLY A 150 -9.89 -17.36 -0.47
CA GLY A 150 -11.05 -17.14 -1.36
C GLY A 150 -10.71 -17.32 -2.84
N ASP A 151 -11.64 -16.89 -3.70
CA ASP A 151 -11.59 -17.16 -5.15
C ASP A 151 -10.66 -16.20 -5.92
N THR A 152 -10.33 -15.06 -5.31
CA THR A 152 -9.57 -14.00 -5.96
C THR A 152 -8.38 -13.58 -5.10
N PRO A 153 -7.14 -13.85 -5.53
CA PRO A 153 -5.94 -13.40 -4.82
C PRO A 153 -5.88 -11.88 -4.74
N ALA A 154 -5.45 -11.34 -3.60
CA ALA A 154 -5.39 -9.91 -3.36
C ALA A 154 -4.04 -9.43 -2.81
N PHE A 155 -3.63 -8.24 -3.22
CA PHE A 155 -2.53 -7.48 -2.64
C PHE A 155 -3.09 -6.57 -1.55
N ILE A 156 -2.64 -6.76 -0.30
CA ILE A 156 -3.17 -6.07 0.89
C ILE A 156 -2.08 -5.21 1.51
N VAL A 157 -2.42 -3.94 1.78
CA VAL A 157 -1.49 -2.94 2.31
C VAL A 157 -2.13 -2.15 3.44
N ASN A 158 -1.45 -2.03 4.59
CA ASN A 158 -1.86 -1.15 5.66
C ASN A 158 -1.08 0.18 5.58
N ALA A 159 -1.79 1.26 5.29
CA ALA A 159 -1.26 2.62 5.29
C ALA A 159 -1.53 3.33 6.63
N PRO A 160 -0.65 4.24 7.07
CA PRO A 160 -0.95 5.13 8.19
C PRO A 160 -2.19 5.99 7.91
N GLY A 161 -2.94 6.36 8.98
CA GLY A 161 -4.16 7.16 8.87
C GLY A 161 -3.95 8.63 8.47
N SER A 162 -2.73 9.09 8.33
CA SER A 162 -2.40 10.45 7.90
C SER A 162 -2.37 10.58 6.38
N ARG A 163 -2.73 11.75 5.86
CA ARG A 163 -2.62 12.05 4.42
C ARG A 163 -1.20 11.90 3.88
N GLY A 164 -0.19 12.24 4.69
CA GLY A 164 1.24 12.04 4.36
C GLY A 164 1.55 10.56 4.22
N GLY A 165 1.22 9.76 5.23
CA GLY A 165 1.45 8.31 5.21
C GLY A 165 0.74 7.59 4.06
N VAL A 166 -0.48 8.02 3.69
CA VAL A 166 -1.18 7.51 2.50
C VAL A 166 -0.40 7.83 1.22
N LYS A 167 0.05 9.09 1.05
CA LYS A 167 0.86 9.48 -0.12
C LYS A 167 2.15 8.67 -0.20
N ASP A 168 2.86 8.56 0.91
CA ASP A 168 4.11 7.81 1.00
C ASP A 168 3.87 6.33 0.63
N THR A 169 2.82 5.72 1.19
CA THR A 169 2.42 4.34 0.88
C THR A 169 2.14 4.14 -0.59
N ILE A 170 1.23 4.94 -1.18
CA ILE A 170 0.82 4.76 -2.58
C ILE A 170 1.97 5.08 -3.55
N SER A 171 2.86 6.01 -3.22
CA SER A 171 4.04 6.30 -4.05
C SER A 171 4.97 5.09 -4.19
N VAL A 172 5.04 4.23 -3.16
CA VAL A 172 5.84 3.01 -3.17
C VAL A 172 5.11 1.85 -3.84
N ILE A 173 3.84 1.60 -3.46
CA ILE A 173 3.14 0.42 -3.96
C ILE A 173 2.60 0.59 -5.38
N GLY A 174 2.21 1.80 -5.77
CA GLY A 174 1.59 2.07 -7.07
C GLY A 174 2.38 1.49 -8.25
N PRO A 175 3.69 1.78 -8.38
CA PRO A 175 4.54 1.20 -9.42
C PRO A 175 4.64 -0.33 -9.38
N LEU A 176 4.40 -0.95 -8.22
CA LEU A 176 4.52 -2.39 -8.00
C LEU A 176 3.23 -3.15 -8.28
N VAL A 177 2.07 -2.46 -8.23
CA VAL A 177 0.75 -3.09 -8.41
C VAL A 177 0.68 -3.97 -9.65
N PRO A 178 1.06 -3.50 -10.87
CA PRO A 178 0.94 -4.32 -12.07
C PRO A 178 1.70 -5.64 -11.93
N HIS A 179 2.93 -5.57 -11.44
CA HIS A 179 3.81 -6.73 -11.32
C HIS A 179 3.38 -7.71 -10.22
N VAL A 180 2.88 -7.19 -9.09
CA VAL A 180 2.34 -8.05 -8.01
C VAL A 180 1.11 -8.80 -8.51
N LEU A 181 0.21 -8.13 -9.23
CA LEU A 181 -0.99 -8.76 -9.76
C LEU A 181 -0.66 -9.80 -10.83
N GLU A 182 0.28 -9.52 -11.74
CA GLU A 182 0.79 -10.48 -12.72
C GLU A 182 1.29 -11.76 -12.01
N GLN A 183 2.08 -11.63 -10.94
CA GLN A 183 2.57 -12.78 -10.18
C GLN A 183 1.47 -13.53 -9.44
N LEU A 184 0.43 -12.83 -8.99
CA LEU A 184 -0.73 -13.47 -8.35
C LEU A 184 -1.60 -14.25 -9.34
N ASP A 185 -1.58 -13.88 -10.62
CA ASP A 185 -2.31 -14.56 -11.69
C ASP A 185 -1.54 -15.78 -12.26
N LEU A 186 -0.25 -15.92 -11.95
CA LEU A 186 0.51 -17.11 -12.29
C LEU A 186 0.01 -18.26 -11.41
N VAL A 187 -0.82 -19.12 -11.99
CA VAL A 187 -1.20 -20.39 -11.37
C VAL A 187 0.03 -21.30 -11.40
N THR A 188 0.60 -21.58 -10.23
CA THR A 188 1.57 -22.66 -10.10
C THR A 188 0.79 -23.96 -9.98
N ASP A 189 0.84 -24.78 -11.04
CA ASP A 189 0.41 -26.18 -11.04
C ASP A 189 1.21 -26.99 -10.00
#